data_85d0903f7b05a8a7ad480751d0cc81d3
#
_entry.id   85d0903f7b05a8a7ad480751d0cc81d3
#
_cell.length_a   1.000
_cell.length_b   1.000
_cell.length_c   1.000
_cell.angle_alpha   90.00
_cell.angle_beta   90.00
_cell.angle_gamma   90.00
#
_symmetry.space_group_name_H-M   'P 1'
#
loop_
_entity.id
_entity.type
_entity.pdbx_description
1 polymer ?
#
loop_
_entity_poly.entity_id
_entity_poly.type
_entity_poly.pdbx_seq_one_letter_code
_entity_poly.pdbx_strand_id
1 'polypeptide(L)'
;AAISSAHAAMSLSDSPGAHDQAFHGAIAAACGNAALAAAISHIWHLSATSPVFSRLEQHFVTTKVWEAAEREHERILAAIVDRDPIRARHAMHDHLVGILARLREDFGSGAIR
;
A
#
# COMPACT_ATOMS: atom_id res chain seq x y z
N ALA A 1 3.09 5.24 -16.18
CA ALA A 1 4.10 6.24 -15.80
C ALA A 1 3.97 6.68 -14.34
N ALA A 2 2.80 7.17 -13.90
CA ALA A 2 2.61 7.64 -12.52
C ALA A 2 2.78 6.51 -11.49
N ILE A 3 2.27 5.33 -11.77
CA ILE A 3 2.36 4.17 -10.88
C ILE A 3 3.82 3.72 -10.75
N SER A 4 4.54 3.62 -11.85
CA SER A 4 5.96 3.24 -11.85
C SER A 4 6.82 4.29 -11.14
N SER A 5 6.55 5.57 -11.35
CA SER A 5 7.25 6.66 -10.69
C SER A 5 7.05 6.65 -9.18
N ALA A 6 5.83 6.41 -8.73
CA ALA A 6 5.50 6.33 -7.30
C ALA A 6 6.21 5.14 -6.64
N HIS A 7 6.25 3.99 -7.31
CA HIS A 7 6.95 2.82 -6.82
C HIS A 7 8.46 3.05 -6.71
N ALA A 8 9.08 3.61 -7.75
CA ALA A 8 10.50 3.91 -7.75
C ALA A 8 10.88 4.94 -6.67
N ALA A 9 10.05 5.96 -6.47
CA ALA A 9 10.26 6.97 -5.45
C ALA A 9 10.19 6.38 -4.03
N MET A 10 9.30 5.41 -3.81
CA MET A 10 9.17 4.73 -2.52
C MET A 10 10.47 4.01 -2.12
N SER A 11 11.10 3.32 -3.08
CA SER A 11 12.35 2.58 -2.84
C SER A 11 13.51 3.46 -2.42
N LEU A 12 13.50 4.73 -2.82
CA LEU A 12 14.60 5.69 -2.62
C LEU A 12 14.32 6.70 -1.51
N SER A 13 13.18 6.59 -0.84
CA SER A 13 12.69 7.65 0.04
C SER A 13 12.91 7.34 1.52
N ASP A 14 13.17 8.41 2.29
CA ASP A 14 13.12 8.40 3.75
C ASP A 14 11.68 8.50 4.28
N SER A 15 10.70 8.75 3.40
CA SER A 15 9.27 8.86 3.73
C SER A 15 8.44 7.89 2.88
N PRO A 16 8.58 6.57 3.09
CA PRO A 16 7.91 5.58 2.22
C PRO A 16 6.38 5.65 2.30
N GLY A 17 5.80 6.09 3.42
CA GLY A 17 4.35 6.19 3.58
C GLY A 17 3.68 7.12 2.58
N ALA A 18 4.27 8.28 2.29
CA ALA A 18 3.74 9.22 1.30
C ALA A 18 3.78 8.64 -0.12
N HIS A 19 4.84 7.92 -0.44
CA HIS A 19 5.00 7.26 -1.75
C HIS A 19 4.12 6.02 -1.89
N ASP A 20 3.88 5.31 -0.80
CA ASP A 20 2.91 4.22 -0.73
C ASP A 20 1.51 4.72 -1.07
N GLN A 21 1.08 5.81 -0.45
CA GLN A 21 -0.19 6.47 -0.77
C GLN A 21 -0.25 6.90 -2.23
N ALA A 22 0.82 7.48 -2.77
CA ALA A 22 0.88 7.91 -4.16
C ALA A 22 0.78 6.72 -5.14
N PHE A 23 1.42 5.60 -4.82
CA PHE A 23 1.34 4.37 -5.61
C PHE A 23 -0.10 3.86 -5.71
N HIS A 24 -0.77 3.67 -4.58
CA HIS A 24 -2.15 3.21 -4.54
C HIS A 24 -3.12 4.21 -5.16
N GLY A 25 -2.89 5.50 -4.92
CA GLY A 25 -3.69 6.57 -5.52
C GLY A 25 -3.59 6.62 -7.04
N ALA A 26 -2.41 6.39 -7.59
CA ALA A 26 -2.19 6.33 -9.04
C ALA A 26 -2.92 5.15 -9.67
N ILE A 27 -2.91 3.97 -9.01
CA ILE A 27 -3.69 2.82 -9.46
C ILE A 27 -5.19 3.12 -9.46
N ALA A 28 -5.69 3.70 -8.38
CA ALA A 28 -7.10 4.07 -8.25
C ALA A 28 -7.51 5.08 -9.32
N ALA A 29 -6.68 6.09 -9.57
CA ALA A 29 -6.95 7.09 -10.62
C ALA A 29 -6.98 6.47 -12.02
N ALA A 30 -6.18 5.44 -12.26
CA ALA A 30 -6.10 4.75 -13.56
C ALA A 30 -7.26 3.78 -13.81
N CYS A 31 -8.08 3.46 -12.81
CA CYS A 31 -9.14 2.45 -12.94
C CYS A 31 -10.35 2.90 -13.79
N GLY A 32 -10.44 4.18 -14.14
CA GLY A 32 -11.53 4.72 -14.93
C GLY A 32 -12.86 4.89 -14.18
N ASN A 33 -12.87 4.73 -12.87
CA ASN A 33 -14.05 4.90 -12.03
C ASN A 33 -13.78 5.99 -10.98
N ALA A 34 -14.29 7.19 -11.25
CA ALA A 34 -14.04 8.36 -10.38
C ALA A 34 -14.62 8.19 -8.96
N ALA A 35 -15.75 7.52 -8.83
CA ALA A 35 -16.36 7.26 -7.52
C ALA A 35 -15.49 6.32 -6.67
N LEU A 36 -14.96 5.26 -7.27
CA LEU A 36 -14.05 4.34 -6.60
C LEU A 36 -12.73 5.03 -6.21
N ALA A 37 -12.17 5.82 -7.12
CA ALA A 37 -10.95 6.58 -6.83
C ALA A 37 -11.15 7.55 -5.67
N ALA A 38 -12.30 8.24 -5.62
CA ALA A 38 -12.65 9.14 -4.52
C ALA A 38 -12.81 8.38 -3.19
N ALA A 39 -13.43 7.21 -3.22
CA ALA A 39 -13.60 6.38 -2.02
C ALA A 39 -12.24 5.93 -1.45
N ILE A 40 -11.34 5.50 -2.30
CA ILE A 40 -9.98 5.09 -1.89
C ILE A 40 -9.20 6.29 -1.33
N SER A 41 -9.27 7.43 -2.00
CA SER A 41 -8.64 8.67 -1.50
C SER A 41 -9.17 9.07 -0.13
N HIS A 42 -10.46 8.92 0.11
CA HIS A 42 -11.09 9.21 1.39
C HIS A 42 -10.62 8.25 2.49
N ILE A 43 -10.48 6.97 2.18
CA ILE A 43 -9.94 5.98 3.11
C ILE A 43 -8.51 6.36 3.54
N TRP A 44 -7.66 6.76 2.60
CA TRP A 44 -6.31 7.24 2.92
C TRP A 44 -6.34 8.49 3.79
N HIS A 45 -7.25 9.41 3.50
CA HIS A 45 -7.41 10.63 4.32
C HIS A 45 -7.83 10.29 5.77
N LEU A 46 -8.80 9.39 5.95
CA LEU A 46 -9.20 8.92 7.27
C LEU A 46 -8.05 8.27 8.02
N SER A 47 -7.24 7.48 7.33
CA SER A 47 -6.04 6.86 7.91
C SER A 47 -5.04 7.90 8.40
N ALA A 48 -4.79 8.94 7.61
CA ALA A 48 -3.85 10.01 7.94
C ALA A 48 -4.29 10.85 9.14
N THR A 49 -5.60 10.95 9.40
CA THR A 49 -6.16 11.76 10.48
C THR A 49 -6.52 10.96 11.73
N SER A 50 -6.40 9.63 11.69
CA SER A 50 -6.76 8.75 12.79
C SER A 50 -5.61 8.58 13.79
N PRO A 51 -5.82 8.88 15.09
CA PRO A 51 -4.80 8.62 16.12
C PRO A 51 -4.45 7.13 16.26
N VAL A 52 -5.43 6.25 16.05
CA VAL A 52 -5.22 4.79 16.10
C VAL A 52 -4.31 4.35 14.96
N PHE A 53 -4.56 4.83 13.76
CA PHE A 53 -3.75 4.50 12.60
C PHE A 53 -2.31 5.02 12.74
N SER A 54 -2.15 6.20 13.31
CA SER A 54 -0.83 6.77 13.60
C SER A 54 -0.02 5.88 14.53
N ARG A 55 -0.64 5.28 15.53
CA ARG A 55 0.01 4.31 16.43
C ARG A 55 0.38 3.02 15.69
N LEU A 56 -0.49 2.51 14.84
CA LEU A 56 -0.22 1.33 14.02
C LEU A 56 0.98 1.59 13.11
N GLU A 57 1.01 2.76 12.48
CA GLU A 57 2.11 3.17 11.61
C GLU A 57 3.45 3.20 12.35
N GLN A 58 3.50 3.68 13.58
CA GLN A 58 4.72 3.67 14.40
C GLN A 58 5.26 2.26 14.62
N HIS A 59 4.39 1.27 14.77
CA HIS A 59 4.79 -0.14 14.92
C HIS A 59 5.19 -0.78 13.59
N PHE A 60 4.61 -0.31 12.48
CA PHE A 60 4.86 -0.85 11.15
C PHE A 60 6.02 -0.18 10.42
N VAL A 61 6.50 0.97 10.89
CA VAL A 61 7.61 1.67 10.24
C VAL A 61 8.93 0.99 10.60
N THR A 62 9.08 -0.24 10.14
CA THR A 62 10.38 -0.93 10.12
C THR A 62 10.81 -1.10 8.68
N THR A 63 12.10 -1.06 8.44
CA THR A 63 12.67 -1.31 7.11
C THR A 63 12.17 -2.62 6.52
N LYS A 64 12.07 -3.66 7.34
CA LYS A 64 11.63 -4.98 6.92
C LYS A 64 10.19 -4.99 6.41
N VAL A 65 9.29 -4.24 7.05
CA VAL A 65 7.89 -4.11 6.61
C VAL A 65 7.81 -3.39 5.28
N TRP A 66 8.56 -2.31 5.12
CA TRP A 66 8.60 -1.56 3.85
C TRP A 66 9.21 -2.37 2.72
N GLU A 67 10.22 -3.16 2.99
CA GLU A 67 10.81 -4.08 2.01
C GLU A 67 9.79 -5.13 1.53
N ALA A 68 9.01 -5.68 2.43
CA ALA A 68 7.94 -6.62 2.08
C ALA A 68 6.87 -5.95 1.22
N ALA A 69 6.42 -4.75 1.60
CA ALA A 69 5.45 -3.98 0.84
C ALA A 69 5.97 -3.65 -0.56
N GLU A 70 7.23 -3.26 -0.67
CA GLU A 70 7.88 -2.95 -1.94
C GLU A 70 7.88 -4.16 -2.89
N ARG A 71 8.22 -5.35 -2.40
CA ARG A 71 8.16 -6.58 -3.20
C ARG A 71 6.75 -6.90 -3.67
N GLU A 72 5.76 -6.67 -2.82
CA GLU A 72 4.35 -6.85 -3.17
C GLU A 72 3.91 -5.85 -4.23
N HIS A 73 4.31 -4.57 -4.10
CA HIS A 73 4.05 -3.53 -5.11
C HIS A 73 4.70 -3.87 -6.46
N GLU A 74 5.89 -4.44 -6.47
CA GLU A 74 6.55 -4.86 -7.72
C GLU A 74 5.73 -5.90 -8.48
N ARG A 75 5.13 -6.85 -7.78
CA ARG A 75 4.25 -7.85 -8.40
C ARG A 75 2.99 -7.23 -8.99
N ILE A 76 2.39 -6.28 -8.28
CA ILE A 76 1.23 -5.53 -8.77
C ILE A 76 1.61 -4.75 -10.04
N LEU A 77 2.69 -4.01 -9.97
CA LEU A 77 3.18 -3.20 -11.09
C LEU A 77 3.50 -4.06 -12.31
N ALA A 78 4.17 -5.19 -12.12
CA ALA A 78 4.51 -6.10 -13.21
C ALA A 78 3.25 -6.61 -13.93
N ALA A 79 2.21 -6.96 -13.18
CA ALA A 79 0.94 -7.40 -13.74
C ALA A 79 0.24 -6.28 -14.53
N ILE A 80 0.30 -5.04 -14.05
CA ILE A 80 -0.27 -3.87 -14.74
C ILE A 80 0.50 -3.61 -16.05
N VAL A 81 1.81 -3.64 -16.01
CA VAL A 81 2.68 -3.43 -17.20
C VAL A 81 2.40 -4.52 -18.24
N ASP A 82 2.22 -5.76 -17.82
CA ASP A 82 1.89 -6.88 -18.68
C ASP A 82 0.42 -6.89 -19.14
N ARG A 83 -0.38 -5.92 -18.69
CA ARG A 83 -1.82 -5.83 -19.00
C ARG A 83 -2.58 -7.11 -18.66
N ASP A 84 -2.23 -7.70 -17.53
CA ASP A 84 -2.86 -8.93 -17.03
C ASP A 84 -3.76 -8.59 -15.84
N PRO A 85 -5.08 -8.35 -16.07
CA PRO A 85 -5.98 -7.91 -15.02
C PRO A 85 -6.21 -8.97 -13.95
N ILE A 86 -6.19 -10.23 -14.31
CA ILE A 86 -6.38 -11.33 -13.36
C ILE A 86 -5.19 -11.40 -12.40
N ARG A 87 -3.98 -11.35 -12.94
CA ARG A 87 -2.75 -11.36 -12.14
C ARG A 87 -2.64 -10.09 -11.28
N ALA A 88 -3.03 -8.94 -11.81
CA ALA A 88 -3.05 -7.68 -11.04
C ALA A 88 -4.01 -7.76 -9.85
N ARG A 89 -5.19 -8.31 -10.05
CA ARG A 89 -6.17 -8.53 -8.98
C ARG A 89 -5.62 -9.45 -7.90
N HIS A 90 -5.04 -10.58 -8.29
CA HIS A 90 -4.46 -11.52 -7.35
C HIS A 90 -3.28 -10.92 -6.58
N ALA A 91 -2.42 -10.17 -7.26
CA ALA A 91 -1.27 -9.51 -6.63
C ALA A 91 -1.72 -8.45 -5.60
N MET A 92 -2.74 -7.67 -5.92
CA MET A 92 -3.30 -6.70 -4.97
C MET A 92 -3.97 -7.40 -3.78
N HIS A 93 -4.73 -8.44 -4.03
CA HIS A 93 -5.35 -9.24 -2.98
C HIS A 93 -4.30 -9.81 -2.03
N ASP A 94 -3.25 -10.42 -2.55
CA ASP A 94 -2.16 -10.99 -1.75
C ASP A 94 -1.43 -9.92 -0.94
N HIS A 95 -1.25 -8.74 -1.52
CA HIS A 95 -0.65 -7.59 -0.83
C HIS A 95 -1.50 -7.15 0.37
N LEU A 96 -2.80 -6.99 0.18
CA LEU A 96 -3.71 -6.58 1.27
C LEU A 96 -3.81 -7.65 2.36
N VAL A 97 -3.87 -8.91 1.98
CA VAL A 97 -3.85 -10.05 2.93
C VAL A 97 -2.53 -10.07 3.70
N GLY A 98 -1.42 -9.81 3.04
CA GLY A 98 -0.10 -9.73 3.65
C GLY A 98 -0.01 -8.62 4.71
N ILE A 99 -0.55 -7.45 4.42
CA ILE A 99 -0.64 -6.34 5.38
C ILE A 99 -1.45 -6.75 6.61
N LEU A 100 -2.62 -7.34 6.38
CA LEU A 100 -3.50 -7.78 7.46
C LEU A 100 -2.85 -8.87 8.32
N ALA A 101 -2.15 -9.81 7.71
CA ALA A 101 -1.45 -10.87 8.42
C ALA A 101 -0.34 -10.32 9.31
N ARG A 102 0.45 -9.36 8.80
CA ARG A 102 1.50 -8.69 9.59
C ARG A 102 0.90 -7.92 10.76
N LEU A 103 -0.22 -7.24 10.56
CA LEU A 103 -0.92 -6.52 11.62
C LEU A 103 -1.42 -7.48 12.72
N ARG A 104 -2.03 -8.59 12.34
CA ARG A 104 -2.50 -9.60 13.27
C ARG A 104 -1.37 -10.23 14.08
N GLU A 105 -0.23 -10.46 13.45
CA GLU A 105 0.95 -11.00 14.10
C GLU A 105 1.45 -10.05 15.19
N ASP A 106 1.51 -8.75 14.90
CA ASP A 106 1.92 -7.74 15.87
C ASP A 106 0.93 -7.65 17.04
N PHE A 107 -0.37 -7.68 16.78
CA PHE A 107 -1.38 -7.74 17.83
C PHE A 107 -1.26 -9.02 18.67
N GLY A 108 -1.02 -10.16 18.02
CA GLY A 108 -0.85 -11.45 18.67
C GLY A 108 0.38 -11.50 19.58
N SER A 109 1.45 -10.80 19.22
CA SER A 109 2.66 -10.69 20.03
C SER A 109 2.54 -9.68 21.18
N GLY A 110 1.47 -8.91 21.23
CA GLY A 110 1.27 -7.85 22.22
C GLY A 110 2.11 -6.60 22.00
N ALA A 111 2.70 -6.45 20.82
CA ALA A 111 3.58 -5.32 20.49
C ALA A 111 2.86 -3.96 20.46
N ILE A 112 1.53 -3.96 20.32
CA ILE A 112 0.68 -2.77 20.17
C ILE A 112 -0.23 -2.61 21.41
N ARG A 113 0.27 -2.81 22.56
CA ARG A 113 -0.50 -2.59 23.79
C ARG A 113 -0.27 -1.23 24.40
#